data_fa20ccb3b53af5063fa251c88729e8ab
#
_entry.id   fa20ccb3b53af5063fa251c88729e8ab
#
_cell.length_a   1.000
_cell.length_b   1.000
_cell.length_c   1.000
_cell.angle_alpha   90.00
_cell.angle_beta   90.00
_cell.angle_gamma   90.00
#
_symmetry.space_group_name_H-M   'P 1'
#
loop_
_entity.id
_entity.type
_entity.pdbx_description
1 polymer ?
#
loop_
_entity_poly.entity_id
_entity_poly.type
_entity_poly.pdbx_seq_one_letter_code
_entity_poly.pdbx_strand_id
1 'polypeptide(L)'
;MKTPVRSGGARALLFAFLGLLAAPALEAQTRKELGRMWTFEHAPLGWFQQAYDWQPSEKWLEHARMSALRLGDASRYFCSASFVSPHGLIMTNHHCARDFVAQVQGDNDWQTNGFYAGAYENEIKIPGGKCSQMISQKDVTEEVREKGQDAVLAAAREAHPELEHQVIALYQGGMYQLYSHRIFDDLRLVCVPHGQSAHFGGDPDNFCYPRWGLDFAFLRAYEDGRPVDSKEFCFEWKTAGASEGEPVFVIGNPGSTGRLKTLAQCEFDRDQLLPSVVARYENQLAQFEQQVAGDEEKRKKLLPQILRAENGRKALQGYLDGLRDERIMEIKAKAESDLRAEIAKKPALQEKYGGIWDRIADIQAARVQAMKDRDGAAMQRLQAEENDLNVKIGEACFAAYGTEIPPDATMSLRISDGVVKGYDYNGTRAPHITTLYGLFARHHEFGGEHPFDIPQAWLDKEKELDLSTPFNFVATCDIIGGNSGSPMIDKDQNVVGLIFDGNIEMLGNRYVFDDEVSRTVSVHTAIIVESLRKIYGAGALADELERK
;
A
#
# COMPACT_ATOMS: atom_id res chain seq x y z
N MET A 1 -45.77 65.16 34.06
CA MET A 1 -47.12 64.61 34.11
C MET A 1 -47.09 63.14 33.86
N LYS A 2 -47.39 62.39 34.92
CA LYS A 2 -48.01 61.05 34.97
C LYS A 2 -47.60 59.96 33.92
N THR A 3 -46.88 58.97 34.42
CA THR A 3 -46.95 57.57 34.08
C THR A 3 -48.34 56.98 34.02
N PRO A 4 -48.60 55.86 33.33
CA PRO A 4 -48.73 54.62 34.11
C PRO A 4 -48.03 53.36 33.57
N VAL A 5 -47.76 52.57 34.57
CA VAL A 5 -47.36 51.15 34.58
C VAL A 5 -48.43 50.25 33.95
N ARG A 6 -48.03 49.21 33.22
CA ARG A 6 -48.82 47.98 33.08
C ARG A 6 -47.89 46.72 33.04
N SER A 7 -48.29 45.90 33.94
CA SER A 7 -47.97 44.55 34.35
C SER A 7 -47.81 43.49 33.21
N GLY A 8 -46.87 42.64 33.29
CA GLY A 8 -46.93 41.22 33.64
C GLY A 8 -47.39 40.27 32.56
N GLY A 9 -46.50 39.36 32.18
CA GLY A 9 -46.79 38.19 31.38
C GLY A 9 -45.56 37.32 31.26
N ALA A 10 -45.32 36.48 32.27
CA ALA A 10 -44.30 35.42 32.17
C ALA A 10 -44.71 34.37 31.13
N ARG A 11 -44.00 34.27 30.05
CA ARG A 11 -44.05 33.12 29.14
C ARG A 11 -42.89 32.20 29.47
N ALA A 12 -43.22 31.05 30.06
CA ALA A 12 -42.30 29.92 30.23
C ALA A 12 -41.92 29.38 28.85
N LEU A 13 -40.65 29.51 28.49
CA LEU A 13 -40.06 28.81 27.36
C LEU A 13 -39.67 27.39 27.81
N LEU A 14 -40.44 26.41 27.33
CA LEU A 14 -40.09 25.00 27.40
C LEU A 14 -38.87 24.77 26.49
N PHE A 15 -37.68 24.61 27.06
CA PHE A 15 -36.53 24.06 26.35
C PHE A 15 -36.72 22.54 26.24
N ALA A 16 -37.13 22.10 25.07
CA ALA A 16 -37.01 20.68 24.69
C ALA A 16 -35.53 20.34 24.53
N PHE A 17 -34.99 19.59 25.48
CA PHE A 17 -33.70 18.91 25.32
C PHE A 17 -33.89 17.82 24.25
N LEU A 18 -33.56 18.12 23.01
CA LEU A 18 -33.20 17.08 22.04
C LEU A 18 -31.82 16.54 22.49
N GLY A 19 -31.84 15.43 23.20
CA GLY A 19 -30.65 14.62 23.36
C GLY A 19 -30.21 14.11 21.98
N LEU A 20 -29.20 14.75 21.38
CA LEU A 20 -28.45 14.13 20.32
C LEU A 20 -27.79 12.89 20.93
N LEU A 21 -28.29 11.71 20.55
CA LEU A 21 -27.52 10.49 20.62
C LEU A 21 -26.30 10.71 19.72
N ALA A 22 -25.16 11.04 20.32
CA ALA A 22 -23.89 11.06 19.66
C ALA A 22 -23.65 9.62 19.16
N ALA A 23 -23.69 9.45 17.86
CA ALA A 23 -23.44 8.18 17.22
C ALA A 23 -21.99 7.73 17.46
N PRO A 24 -21.70 6.42 17.53
CA PRO A 24 -20.36 5.85 17.76
C PRO A 24 -19.32 6.22 16.70
N ALA A 25 -19.69 6.92 15.62
CA ALA A 25 -18.78 7.41 14.57
C ALA A 25 -17.69 8.39 15.06
N LEU A 26 -17.77 8.90 16.31
CA LEU A 26 -16.75 9.79 16.85
C LEU A 26 -15.49 9.04 17.32
N GLU A 27 -15.58 7.73 17.63
CA GLU A 27 -14.45 6.97 18.16
C GLU A 27 -13.49 6.48 17.08
N ALA A 28 -13.96 6.18 15.87
CA ALA A 28 -13.07 5.79 14.75
C ALA A 28 -12.06 6.88 14.35
N GLN A 29 -12.34 8.15 14.66
CA GLN A 29 -11.40 9.27 14.48
C GLN A 29 -10.37 9.41 15.59
N THR A 30 -10.59 8.82 16.75
CA THR A 30 -9.70 8.98 17.91
C THR A 30 -8.48 8.08 17.86
N ARG A 31 -8.41 7.16 16.89
CA ARG A 31 -7.35 6.17 16.70
C ARG A 31 -6.66 6.31 15.34
N LYS A 32 -6.32 7.54 14.95
CA LYS A 32 -5.64 7.84 13.68
C LYS A 32 -4.33 7.08 13.54
N GLU A 33 -3.62 6.84 14.64
CA GLU A 33 -2.36 6.13 14.69
C GLU A 33 -2.43 4.69 14.17
N LEU A 34 -3.60 4.07 14.17
CA LEU A 34 -3.83 2.73 13.62
C LEU A 34 -4.05 2.74 12.10
N GLY A 35 -4.19 3.92 11.50
CA GLY A 35 -4.23 4.13 10.07
C GLY A 35 -5.58 3.95 9.41
N ARG A 36 -5.54 3.78 8.06
CA ARG A 36 -6.72 3.77 7.20
C ARG A 36 -6.77 2.62 6.20
N MET A 37 -6.05 1.52 6.43
CA MET A 37 -6.08 0.34 5.55
C MET A 37 -7.23 -0.59 5.94
N TRP A 38 -8.46 -0.20 5.61
CA TRP A 38 -9.69 -0.90 5.98
C TRP A 38 -9.92 -2.16 5.13
N THR A 39 -10.55 -3.16 5.74
CA THR A 39 -11.12 -4.27 4.95
C THR A 39 -12.39 -3.80 4.25
N PHE A 40 -12.80 -4.45 3.18
CA PHE A 40 -14.02 -4.06 2.45
C PHE A 40 -15.29 -4.29 3.27
N GLU A 41 -15.30 -5.31 4.14
CA GLU A 41 -16.42 -5.62 5.03
C GLU A 41 -16.65 -4.55 6.09
N HIS A 42 -15.56 -3.89 6.50
CA HIS A 42 -15.54 -2.90 7.57
C HIS A 42 -15.04 -1.55 7.05
N ALA A 43 -15.38 -1.22 5.79
CA ALA A 43 -15.11 0.11 5.25
C ALA A 43 -15.78 1.17 6.14
N PRO A 44 -15.09 2.27 6.49
CA PRO A 44 -15.57 3.24 7.48
C PRO A 44 -16.58 4.21 6.85
N LEU A 45 -17.78 3.73 6.51
CA LEU A 45 -18.80 4.49 5.77
C LEU A 45 -19.19 5.81 6.45
N GLY A 46 -19.32 5.79 7.79
CA GLY A 46 -19.60 6.99 8.56
C GLY A 46 -18.50 8.05 8.48
N TRP A 47 -17.24 7.60 8.44
CA TRP A 47 -16.09 8.48 8.21
C TRP A 47 -16.12 9.09 6.81
N PHE A 48 -16.36 8.28 5.76
CA PHE A 48 -16.43 8.78 4.38
C PHE A 48 -17.54 9.83 4.22
N GLN A 49 -18.71 9.61 4.84
CA GLN A 49 -19.78 10.59 4.85
C GLN A 49 -19.38 11.91 5.53
N GLN A 50 -18.67 11.81 6.66
CA GLN A 50 -18.25 12.99 7.41
C GLN A 50 -17.11 13.75 6.72
N ALA A 51 -16.09 13.02 6.22
CA ALA A 51 -14.88 13.62 5.67
C ALA A 51 -15.08 14.17 4.24
N TYR A 52 -15.94 13.52 3.46
CA TYR A 52 -16.03 13.75 2.01
C TYR A 52 -17.43 14.10 1.52
N ASP A 53 -18.42 14.22 2.45
CA ASP A 53 -19.85 14.35 2.12
C ASP A 53 -20.30 13.32 1.07
N TRP A 54 -19.82 12.07 1.23
CA TRP A 54 -20.04 10.99 0.30
C TRP A 54 -19.94 9.63 1.01
N GLN A 55 -20.74 8.67 0.54
CA GLN A 55 -20.72 7.30 1.03
C GLN A 55 -20.84 6.34 -0.14
N PRO A 56 -19.92 5.34 -0.29
CA PRO A 56 -20.02 4.33 -1.33
C PRO A 56 -21.24 3.42 -1.10
N SER A 57 -21.88 3.02 -2.20
CA SER A 57 -22.88 1.95 -2.16
C SER A 57 -22.21 0.57 -2.06
N GLU A 58 -22.96 -0.46 -1.67
CA GLU A 58 -22.49 -1.85 -1.71
C GLU A 58 -21.98 -2.25 -3.11
N LYS A 59 -22.67 -1.84 -4.17
CA LYS A 59 -22.24 -2.08 -5.56
C LYS A 59 -20.91 -1.39 -5.88
N TRP A 60 -20.70 -0.19 -5.37
CA TRP A 60 -19.43 0.51 -5.52
C TRP A 60 -18.29 -0.27 -4.86
N LEU A 61 -18.49 -0.72 -3.61
CA LEU A 61 -17.49 -1.51 -2.88
C LEU A 61 -17.24 -2.86 -3.57
N GLU A 62 -18.29 -3.53 -4.04
CA GLU A 62 -18.16 -4.79 -4.76
C GLU A 62 -17.38 -4.62 -6.06
N HIS A 63 -17.72 -3.62 -6.89
CA HIS A 63 -17.01 -3.34 -8.13
C HIS A 63 -15.55 -2.98 -7.87
N ALA A 64 -15.24 -2.12 -6.89
CA ALA A 64 -13.87 -1.77 -6.52
C ALA A 64 -13.06 -3.00 -6.08
N ARG A 65 -13.67 -3.89 -5.27
CA ARG A 65 -13.07 -5.15 -4.84
C ARG A 65 -12.79 -6.09 -6.01
N MET A 66 -13.74 -6.23 -6.93
CA MET A 66 -13.63 -7.13 -8.07
C MET A 66 -12.65 -6.62 -9.15
N SER A 67 -12.48 -5.30 -9.27
CA SER A 67 -11.56 -4.70 -10.25
C SER A 67 -10.10 -4.72 -9.80
N ALA A 68 -9.84 -4.90 -8.50
CA ALA A 68 -8.51 -4.95 -7.94
C ALA A 68 -7.96 -6.37 -7.90
N LEU A 69 -6.65 -6.48 -8.10
CA LEU A 69 -5.94 -7.75 -8.21
C LEU A 69 -4.72 -7.76 -7.26
N ARG A 70 -4.30 -8.96 -6.92
CA ARG A 70 -3.02 -9.23 -6.27
C ARG A 70 -2.11 -9.92 -7.30
N LEU A 71 -0.94 -9.35 -7.56
CA LEU A 71 0.04 -9.86 -8.53
C LEU A 71 1.11 -10.69 -7.82
N GLY A 72 1.46 -11.82 -8.43
CA GLY A 72 2.48 -12.71 -7.91
C GLY A 72 3.06 -13.65 -8.96
N ASP A 73 3.91 -14.52 -8.48
CA ASP A 73 4.46 -15.66 -9.22
C ASP A 73 3.97 -16.99 -8.63
N ALA A 74 4.49 -18.11 -9.12
CA ALA A 74 4.12 -19.43 -8.62
C ALA A 74 4.36 -19.61 -7.12
N SER A 75 5.28 -18.84 -6.50
CA SER A 75 5.68 -19.00 -5.10
C SER A 75 4.94 -18.07 -4.15
N ARG A 76 4.63 -16.82 -4.56
CA ARG A 76 4.04 -15.80 -3.67
C ARG A 76 3.37 -14.67 -4.42
N TYR A 77 2.52 -13.93 -3.72
CA TYR A 77 2.06 -12.60 -4.11
C TYR A 77 2.96 -11.52 -3.52
N PHE A 78 3.22 -10.43 -4.25
CA PHE A 78 4.17 -9.40 -3.83
C PHE A 78 3.79 -7.97 -4.23
N CYS A 79 2.83 -7.79 -5.16
CA CYS A 79 2.34 -6.49 -5.63
C CYS A 79 0.82 -6.50 -5.77
N SER A 80 0.29 -5.31 -5.98
CA SER A 80 -1.09 -5.08 -6.39
C SER A 80 -1.17 -4.85 -7.90
N ALA A 81 -2.37 -4.94 -8.45
CA ALA A 81 -2.69 -4.65 -9.83
C ALA A 81 -4.19 -4.35 -9.97
N SER A 82 -4.66 -4.00 -11.15
CA SER A 82 -6.09 -3.80 -11.41
C SER A 82 -6.43 -4.01 -12.88
N PHE A 83 -7.66 -4.46 -13.16
CA PHE A 83 -8.22 -4.40 -14.50
C PHE A 83 -8.58 -2.95 -14.85
N VAL A 84 -8.14 -2.49 -16.05
CA VAL A 84 -8.32 -1.12 -16.52
C VAL A 84 -8.92 -1.04 -17.94
N SER A 85 -9.34 -2.17 -18.51
CA SER A 85 -10.11 -2.22 -19.74
C SER A 85 -11.08 -3.40 -19.73
N PRO A 86 -12.10 -3.42 -20.61
CA PRO A 86 -13.03 -4.55 -20.76
C PRO A 86 -12.39 -5.83 -21.31
N HIS A 87 -11.14 -5.75 -21.80
CA HIS A 87 -10.45 -6.83 -22.51
C HIS A 87 -9.28 -7.41 -21.70
N GLY A 88 -9.46 -7.54 -20.40
CA GLY A 88 -8.49 -8.20 -19.52
C GLY A 88 -7.18 -7.45 -19.33
N LEU A 89 -7.08 -6.16 -19.73
CA LEU A 89 -5.88 -5.35 -19.55
C LEU A 89 -5.67 -5.05 -18.06
N ILE A 90 -4.48 -5.38 -17.58
CA ILE A 90 -4.06 -5.23 -16.18
C ILE A 90 -2.99 -4.16 -16.08
N MET A 91 -3.20 -3.19 -15.18
CA MET A 91 -2.22 -2.18 -14.82
C MET A 91 -1.48 -2.60 -13.54
N THR A 92 -0.17 -2.45 -13.52
CA THR A 92 0.72 -2.60 -12.35
C THR A 92 1.96 -1.73 -12.52
N ASN A 93 2.94 -1.84 -11.62
CA ASN A 93 4.21 -1.12 -11.76
C ASN A 93 5.24 -1.85 -12.62
N HIS A 94 6.16 -1.09 -13.22
CA HIS A 94 7.34 -1.61 -13.90
C HIS A 94 8.21 -2.44 -12.93
N HIS A 95 8.47 -1.93 -11.72
CA HIS A 95 9.29 -2.66 -10.76
C HIS A 95 8.65 -3.97 -10.29
N CYS A 96 7.31 -4.11 -10.33
CA CYS A 96 6.60 -5.35 -10.08
C CYS A 96 6.73 -6.34 -11.26
N ALA A 97 6.75 -5.83 -12.50
CA ALA A 97 6.86 -6.63 -13.71
C ALA A 97 8.32 -6.93 -14.13
N ARG A 98 9.31 -6.26 -13.55
CA ARG A 98 10.71 -6.29 -13.97
C ARG A 98 11.31 -7.70 -14.06
N ASP A 99 11.03 -8.55 -13.06
CA ASP A 99 11.53 -9.93 -13.06
C ASP A 99 10.84 -10.77 -14.16
N PHE A 100 9.57 -10.50 -14.47
CA PHE A 100 8.86 -11.12 -15.59
C PHE A 100 9.45 -10.70 -16.94
N VAL A 101 9.74 -9.39 -17.10
CA VAL A 101 10.41 -8.88 -18.31
C VAL A 101 11.76 -9.56 -18.49
N ALA A 102 12.58 -9.65 -17.43
CA ALA A 102 13.87 -10.34 -17.47
C ALA A 102 13.74 -11.81 -17.90
N GLN A 103 12.68 -12.49 -17.46
CA GLN A 103 12.42 -13.90 -17.77
C GLN A 103 12.07 -14.12 -19.26
N VAL A 104 11.34 -13.17 -19.88
CA VAL A 104 10.75 -13.38 -21.22
C VAL A 104 11.45 -12.61 -22.34
N GLN A 105 12.38 -11.70 -22.03
CA GLN A 105 13.02 -10.84 -23.04
C GLN A 105 13.96 -11.59 -24.03
N GLY A 106 14.43 -12.79 -23.69
CA GLY A 106 15.37 -13.54 -24.51
C GLY A 106 16.64 -12.74 -24.82
N ASP A 107 17.00 -12.64 -26.10
CA ASP A 107 18.14 -11.84 -26.57
C ASP A 107 17.83 -10.34 -26.72
N ASN A 108 16.60 -9.93 -26.44
CA ASN A 108 16.22 -8.51 -26.45
C ASN A 108 16.61 -7.84 -25.13
N ASP A 109 16.80 -6.53 -25.15
CA ASP A 109 17.07 -5.73 -23.96
C ASP A 109 15.83 -4.89 -23.58
N TRP A 110 14.70 -5.57 -23.30
CA TRP A 110 13.44 -4.92 -22.96
C TRP A 110 13.46 -4.26 -21.56
N GLN A 111 14.30 -4.77 -20.68
CA GLN A 111 14.53 -4.11 -19.39
C GLN A 111 15.10 -2.70 -19.54
N THR A 112 15.98 -2.48 -20.50
CA THR A 112 16.55 -1.15 -20.79
C THR A 112 15.64 -0.35 -21.72
N ASN A 113 15.20 -0.95 -22.84
CA ASN A 113 14.59 -0.23 -23.97
C ASN A 113 13.06 -0.19 -23.92
N GLY A 114 12.44 -0.87 -22.94
CA GLY A 114 10.99 -1.04 -22.90
C GLY A 114 10.48 -2.05 -23.92
N PHE A 115 9.18 -2.30 -23.89
CA PHE A 115 8.48 -3.22 -24.79
C PHE A 115 7.05 -2.73 -25.03
N TYR A 116 6.56 -2.92 -26.26
CA TYR A 116 5.16 -2.80 -26.64
C TYR A 116 4.79 -3.86 -27.67
N ALA A 117 3.78 -4.66 -27.37
CA ALA A 117 3.36 -5.79 -28.21
C ALA A 117 2.70 -5.35 -29.52
N GLY A 118 1.99 -4.22 -29.51
CA GLY A 118 1.29 -3.66 -30.68
C GLY A 118 0.00 -4.39 -31.08
N ALA A 119 -0.10 -5.70 -30.84
CA ALA A 119 -1.27 -6.52 -31.13
C ALA A 119 -1.33 -7.73 -30.18
N TYR A 120 -2.52 -8.31 -30.00
CA TYR A 120 -2.76 -9.45 -29.08
C TYR A 120 -1.88 -10.66 -29.37
N GLU A 121 -1.63 -10.96 -30.63
CA GLU A 121 -0.78 -12.08 -31.09
C GLU A 121 0.70 -11.93 -30.71
N ASN A 122 1.15 -10.72 -30.43
CA ASN A 122 2.51 -10.40 -30.03
C ASN A 122 2.69 -10.26 -28.52
N GLU A 123 1.61 -10.37 -27.74
CA GLU A 123 1.67 -10.32 -26.29
C GLU A 123 2.40 -11.57 -25.74
N ILE A 124 3.41 -11.37 -24.93
CA ILE A 124 4.35 -12.43 -24.52
C ILE A 124 3.88 -13.10 -23.24
N LYS A 125 3.60 -14.40 -23.29
CA LYS A 125 3.22 -15.19 -22.11
C LYS A 125 4.32 -15.18 -21.06
N ILE A 126 3.92 -14.92 -19.80
CA ILE A 126 4.80 -14.88 -18.62
C ILE A 126 4.68 -16.21 -17.88
N PRO A 127 5.70 -17.09 -17.97
CA PRO A 127 5.65 -18.38 -17.29
C PRO A 127 5.60 -18.21 -15.76
N GLY A 128 4.60 -18.82 -15.12
CA GLY A 128 4.40 -18.78 -13.66
C GLY A 128 3.89 -17.47 -13.11
N GLY A 129 3.67 -16.44 -13.95
CA GLY A 129 3.01 -15.21 -13.51
C GLY A 129 1.53 -15.46 -13.21
N LYS A 130 1.01 -14.91 -12.14
CA LYS A 130 -0.41 -15.03 -11.77
C LYS A 130 -0.97 -13.76 -11.13
N CYS A 131 -2.27 -13.54 -11.35
CA CYS A 131 -3.06 -12.58 -10.59
C CYS A 131 -4.18 -13.29 -9.84
N SER A 132 -4.54 -12.80 -8.66
CA SER A 132 -5.69 -13.26 -7.92
C SER A 132 -6.72 -12.15 -7.72
N GLN A 133 -7.98 -12.45 -8.00
CA GLN A 133 -9.14 -11.59 -7.83
C GLN A 133 -9.94 -12.10 -6.63
N MET A 134 -10.21 -11.26 -5.63
CA MET A 134 -11.00 -11.64 -4.47
C MET A 134 -12.48 -11.74 -4.85
N ILE A 135 -13.01 -12.95 -4.88
CA ILE A 135 -14.41 -13.23 -5.24
C ILE A 135 -15.33 -13.13 -4.03
N SER A 136 -14.90 -13.69 -2.90
CA SER A 136 -15.71 -13.66 -1.68
C SER A 136 -14.86 -13.57 -0.42
N GLN A 137 -15.51 -13.14 0.63
CA GLN A 137 -14.98 -12.98 1.97
C GLN A 137 -16.04 -13.44 2.98
N LYS A 138 -15.60 -14.15 4.02
CA LYS A 138 -16.48 -14.68 5.06
C LYS A 138 -15.78 -14.67 6.40
N ASP A 139 -16.45 -14.14 7.44
CA ASP A 139 -15.99 -14.32 8.82
C ASP A 139 -16.12 -15.79 9.21
N VAL A 140 -15.00 -16.39 9.59
CA VAL A 140 -14.90 -17.80 10.01
C VAL A 140 -14.28 -17.92 11.41
N THR A 141 -14.36 -16.85 12.20
CA THR A 141 -13.70 -16.76 13.51
C THR A 141 -14.11 -17.89 14.43
N GLU A 142 -15.41 -18.16 14.54
CA GLU A 142 -15.90 -19.22 15.42
C GLU A 142 -15.56 -20.63 14.87
N GLU A 143 -15.68 -20.83 13.55
CA GLU A 143 -15.29 -22.09 12.92
C GLU A 143 -13.80 -22.40 13.11
N VAL A 144 -12.94 -21.38 13.00
CA VAL A 144 -11.48 -21.53 13.24
C VAL A 144 -11.19 -21.85 14.70
N ARG A 145 -11.86 -21.22 15.65
CA ARG A 145 -11.70 -21.49 17.09
C ARG A 145 -12.15 -22.90 17.46
N GLU A 146 -13.21 -23.40 16.85
CA GLU A 146 -13.76 -24.73 17.11
C GLU A 146 -12.99 -25.86 16.42
N LYS A 147 -12.58 -25.69 15.16
CA LYS A 147 -12.10 -26.76 14.28
C LYS A 147 -10.67 -26.58 13.80
N GLY A 148 -10.09 -25.38 13.98
CA GLY A 148 -8.79 -24.99 13.44
C GLY A 148 -8.85 -24.51 11.98
N GLN A 149 -7.82 -23.77 11.58
CA GLN A 149 -7.74 -23.16 10.23
C GLN A 149 -7.72 -24.23 9.11
N ASP A 150 -7.01 -25.34 9.31
CA ASP A 150 -6.87 -26.40 8.30
C ASP A 150 -8.20 -27.05 7.96
N ALA A 151 -9.06 -27.28 8.95
CA ALA A 151 -10.39 -27.86 8.74
C ALA A 151 -11.31 -26.90 7.96
N VAL A 152 -11.25 -25.60 8.26
CA VAL A 152 -12.00 -24.57 7.51
C VAL A 152 -11.53 -24.49 6.07
N LEU A 153 -10.22 -24.50 5.83
CA LEU A 153 -9.64 -24.51 4.48
C LEU A 153 -10.00 -25.77 3.70
N ALA A 154 -9.98 -26.94 4.33
CA ALA A 154 -10.36 -28.20 3.69
C ALA A 154 -11.83 -28.17 3.24
N ALA A 155 -12.73 -27.70 4.09
CA ALA A 155 -14.15 -27.55 3.75
C ALA A 155 -14.40 -26.55 2.61
N ALA A 156 -13.67 -25.43 2.60
CA ALA A 156 -13.76 -24.44 1.53
C ALA A 156 -13.29 -25.00 0.18
N ARG A 157 -12.17 -25.74 0.16
CA ARG A 157 -11.64 -26.41 -1.05
C ARG A 157 -12.57 -27.51 -1.58
N GLU A 158 -13.26 -28.21 -0.70
CA GLU A 158 -14.26 -29.21 -1.09
C GLU A 158 -15.50 -28.55 -1.73
N ALA A 159 -15.93 -27.40 -1.16
CA ALA A 159 -17.11 -26.68 -1.65
C ALA A 159 -16.86 -25.94 -2.98
N HIS A 160 -15.66 -25.38 -3.17
CA HIS A 160 -15.28 -24.55 -4.32
C HIS A 160 -13.85 -24.87 -4.77
N PRO A 161 -13.62 -26.05 -5.40
CA PRO A 161 -12.26 -26.48 -5.81
C PRO A 161 -11.65 -25.61 -6.92
N GLU A 162 -12.45 -24.82 -7.63
CA GLU A 162 -12.03 -23.89 -8.69
C GLU A 162 -11.41 -22.60 -8.14
N LEU A 163 -11.53 -22.33 -6.83
CA LEU A 163 -11.02 -21.12 -6.19
C LEU A 163 -9.79 -21.41 -5.32
N GLU A 164 -8.89 -20.42 -5.19
CA GLU A 164 -7.84 -20.43 -4.18
C GLU A 164 -8.40 -19.85 -2.86
N HIS A 165 -8.26 -20.60 -1.77
CA HIS A 165 -8.79 -20.22 -0.46
C HIS A 165 -7.67 -19.91 0.52
N GLN A 166 -7.84 -18.86 1.32
CA GLN A 166 -6.93 -18.46 2.40
C GLN A 166 -7.72 -18.06 3.65
N VAL A 167 -7.33 -18.57 4.80
CA VAL A 167 -7.78 -18.03 6.10
C VAL A 167 -6.74 -17.03 6.57
N ILE A 168 -7.16 -15.78 6.73
CA ILE A 168 -6.29 -14.68 7.17
C ILE A 168 -6.67 -14.29 8.59
N ALA A 169 -5.69 -14.31 9.48
CA ALA A 169 -5.83 -13.77 10.83
C ALA A 169 -5.73 -12.23 10.78
N LEU A 170 -6.83 -11.55 11.07
CA LEU A 170 -6.91 -10.12 11.27
C LEU A 170 -6.80 -9.80 12.77
N TYR A 171 -6.36 -8.57 13.09
CA TYR A 171 -6.13 -8.17 14.49
C TYR A 171 -5.28 -9.23 15.24
N GLN A 172 -4.23 -9.75 14.56
CA GLN A 172 -3.32 -10.78 15.11
C GLN A 172 -4.04 -12.03 15.66
N GLY A 173 -5.22 -12.37 15.15
CA GLY A 173 -6.04 -13.52 15.59
C GLY A 173 -7.30 -13.15 16.38
N GLY A 174 -7.58 -11.86 16.56
CA GLY A 174 -8.86 -11.40 17.10
C GLY A 174 -10.06 -11.76 16.21
N MET A 175 -9.80 -11.85 14.89
CA MET A 175 -10.78 -12.23 13.86
C MET A 175 -10.10 -13.09 12.79
N TYR A 176 -10.83 -14.01 12.18
CA TYR A 176 -10.36 -14.83 11.05
C TYR A 176 -11.31 -14.67 9.85
N GLN A 177 -10.75 -14.29 8.71
CA GLN A 177 -11.49 -14.16 7.46
C GLN A 177 -11.07 -15.25 6.47
N LEU A 178 -12.04 -15.93 5.87
CA LEU A 178 -11.85 -16.79 4.71
C LEU A 178 -12.01 -15.95 3.45
N TYR A 179 -10.92 -15.79 2.70
CA TYR A 179 -10.92 -15.16 1.39
C TYR A 179 -10.83 -16.22 0.30
N SER A 180 -11.70 -16.10 -0.71
CA SER A 180 -11.70 -16.98 -1.87
C SER A 180 -11.40 -16.19 -3.12
N HIS A 181 -10.48 -16.68 -3.94
CA HIS A 181 -9.92 -15.97 -5.07
C HIS A 181 -10.05 -16.77 -6.36
N ARG A 182 -10.45 -16.09 -7.45
CA ARG A 182 -10.23 -16.55 -8.82
C ARG A 182 -8.80 -16.26 -9.21
N ILE A 183 -8.15 -17.21 -9.87
CA ILE A 183 -6.77 -17.09 -10.32
C ILE A 183 -6.72 -16.94 -11.83
N PHE A 184 -5.92 -15.99 -12.30
CA PHE A 184 -5.54 -15.81 -13.70
C PHE A 184 -4.06 -16.16 -13.81
N ASP A 185 -3.71 -17.24 -14.51
CA ASP A 185 -2.35 -17.79 -14.65
C ASP A 185 -1.82 -17.78 -16.10
N ASP A 186 -2.63 -17.38 -17.08
CA ASP A 186 -2.16 -16.99 -18.41
C ASP A 186 -2.06 -15.45 -18.47
N LEU A 187 -0.98 -14.92 -17.87
CA LEU A 187 -0.64 -13.51 -17.97
C LEU A 187 0.32 -13.27 -19.13
N ARG A 188 0.11 -12.17 -19.85
CA ARG A 188 0.98 -11.76 -20.96
C ARG A 188 1.46 -10.34 -20.81
N LEU A 189 2.72 -10.10 -21.17
CA LEU A 189 3.33 -8.79 -21.21
C LEU A 189 2.79 -8.01 -22.41
N VAL A 190 2.22 -6.83 -22.17
CA VAL A 190 1.65 -5.93 -23.18
C VAL A 190 2.55 -4.74 -23.43
N CYS A 191 2.94 -4.03 -22.35
CA CYS A 191 3.75 -2.83 -22.45
C CYS A 191 4.52 -2.56 -21.16
N VAL A 192 5.79 -2.21 -21.30
CA VAL A 192 6.62 -1.63 -20.21
C VAL A 192 7.46 -0.48 -20.78
N PRO A 193 7.65 0.60 -20.03
CA PRO A 193 8.52 1.70 -20.42
C PRO A 193 10.00 1.33 -20.32
N HIS A 194 10.89 2.22 -20.78
CA HIS A 194 12.33 2.11 -20.52
C HIS A 194 12.59 1.98 -19.02
N GLY A 195 13.47 1.07 -18.61
CA GLY A 195 13.80 0.87 -17.21
C GLY A 195 14.32 2.13 -16.52
N GLN A 196 15.14 2.93 -17.23
CA GLN A 196 15.66 4.21 -16.73
C GLN A 196 14.53 5.24 -16.51
N SER A 197 13.50 5.29 -17.38
CA SER A 197 12.33 6.17 -17.15
C SER A 197 11.50 5.73 -15.94
N ALA A 198 11.37 4.41 -15.74
CA ALA A 198 10.63 3.87 -14.62
C ALA A 198 11.35 4.11 -13.27
N HIS A 199 12.68 4.10 -13.28
CA HIS A 199 13.51 4.26 -12.08
C HIS A 199 14.40 5.53 -12.13
N PHE A 200 13.91 6.59 -12.76
CA PHE A 200 14.61 7.87 -12.84
C PHE A 200 14.95 8.41 -11.45
N GLY A 201 16.20 8.88 -11.30
CA GLY A 201 16.75 9.33 -10.03
C GLY A 201 17.31 8.22 -9.13
N GLY A 202 17.10 6.94 -9.47
CA GLY A 202 17.70 5.79 -8.79
C GLY A 202 17.45 5.72 -7.28
N ASP A 203 18.39 5.13 -6.51
CA ASP A 203 18.32 5.07 -5.04
C ASP A 203 18.27 6.46 -4.36
N PRO A 204 18.96 7.51 -4.85
CA PRO A 204 18.80 8.88 -4.30
C PRO A 204 17.34 9.34 -4.22
N ASP A 205 16.56 9.16 -5.30
CA ASP A 205 15.18 9.62 -5.37
C ASP A 205 14.15 8.58 -4.86
N ASN A 206 14.55 7.35 -4.59
CA ASN A 206 13.68 6.32 -4.04
C ASN A 206 13.15 6.73 -2.66
N PHE A 207 11.87 6.56 -2.39
CA PHE A 207 11.16 7.09 -1.22
C PHE A 207 11.33 8.61 -1.02
N CYS A 208 11.43 9.37 -2.12
CA CYS A 208 11.52 10.83 -2.06
C CYS A 208 10.44 11.49 -2.90
N TYR A 209 10.12 12.74 -2.55
CA TYR A 209 9.24 13.60 -3.33
C TYR A 209 9.73 15.06 -3.19
N PRO A 210 9.76 15.89 -4.25
CA PRO A 210 9.23 15.67 -5.61
C PRO A 210 9.92 14.55 -6.39
N ARG A 211 9.17 13.84 -7.24
CA ARG A 211 9.58 12.62 -7.94
C ARG A 211 9.20 12.66 -9.43
N TRP A 212 9.95 11.92 -10.28
CA TRP A 212 9.70 11.75 -11.72
C TRP A 212 9.92 10.28 -12.15
N GLY A 213 9.23 9.37 -11.51
CA GLY A 213 9.24 7.94 -11.86
C GLY A 213 8.09 7.58 -12.80
N LEU A 214 8.38 7.03 -13.97
CA LEU A 214 7.38 6.51 -14.91
C LEU A 214 7.17 4.99 -14.67
N ASP A 215 6.84 4.63 -13.47
CA ASP A 215 6.82 3.25 -12.98
C ASP A 215 5.47 2.57 -13.23
N PHE A 216 5.20 2.23 -14.50
CA PHE A 216 4.01 1.48 -14.91
C PHE A 216 4.37 0.24 -15.74
N ALA A 217 3.47 -0.72 -15.76
CA ALA A 217 3.47 -1.86 -16.67
C ALA A 217 2.03 -2.25 -17.01
N PHE A 218 1.81 -2.72 -18.23
CA PHE A 218 0.56 -3.33 -18.64
C PHE A 218 0.79 -4.79 -18.96
N LEU A 219 -0.04 -5.63 -18.35
CA LEU A 219 -0.17 -7.06 -18.60
C LEU A 219 -1.57 -7.32 -19.13
N ARG A 220 -1.84 -8.52 -19.62
CA ARG A 220 -3.21 -8.96 -19.95
C ARG A 220 -3.45 -10.38 -19.45
N ALA A 221 -4.63 -10.59 -18.87
CA ALA A 221 -5.09 -11.90 -18.49
C ALA A 221 -5.79 -12.59 -19.67
N TYR A 222 -5.51 -13.86 -19.84
CA TYR A 222 -6.12 -14.74 -20.85
C TYR A 222 -6.78 -15.93 -20.21
N GLU A 223 -7.89 -16.37 -20.81
CA GLU A 223 -8.56 -17.65 -20.53
C GLU A 223 -8.93 -18.29 -21.87
N ASP A 224 -8.71 -19.58 -22.02
CA ASP A 224 -8.97 -20.35 -23.25
C ASP A 224 -8.37 -19.69 -24.51
N GLY A 225 -7.19 -19.07 -24.36
CA GLY A 225 -6.46 -18.43 -25.46
C GLY A 225 -7.04 -17.08 -25.91
N ARG A 226 -7.95 -16.48 -25.16
CA ARG A 226 -8.56 -15.16 -25.43
C ARG A 226 -8.38 -14.22 -24.25
N PRO A 227 -8.29 -12.90 -24.49
CA PRO A 227 -8.36 -11.93 -23.41
C PRO A 227 -9.61 -12.15 -22.54
N VAL A 228 -9.43 -12.04 -21.22
CA VAL A 228 -10.54 -12.13 -20.26
C VAL A 228 -11.55 -11.01 -20.52
N ASP A 229 -12.84 -11.35 -20.54
CA ASP A 229 -13.91 -10.35 -20.49
C ASP A 229 -14.02 -9.80 -19.08
N SER A 230 -13.47 -8.60 -18.87
CA SER A 230 -13.44 -7.88 -17.60
C SER A 230 -14.39 -6.68 -17.55
N LYS A 231 -15.35 -6.60 -18.45
CA LYS A 231 -16.26 -5.46 -18.57
C LYS A 231 -16.99 -5.12 -17.27
N GLU A 232 -17.42 -6.13 -16.51
CA GLU A 232 -18.16 -5.93 -15.26
C GLU A 232 -17.26 -5.64 -14.04
N PHE A 233 -15.94 -5.69 -14.22
CA PHE A 233 -14.96 -5.53 -13.13
C PHE A 233 -13.65 -4.90 -13.63
N CYS A 234 -13.74 -3.76 -14.33
CA CYS A 234 -12.58 -2.95 -14.68
C CYS A 234 -12.85 -1.48 -14.38
N PHE A 235 -11.85 -0.80 -13.83
CA PHE A 235 -11.90 0.63 -13.60
C PHE A 235 -11.90 1.40 -14.92
N GLU A 236 -12.54 2.56 -14.93
CA GLU A 236 -12.44 3.52 -16.03
C GLU A 236 -11.17 4.37 -15.91
N TRP A 237 -10.76 5.03 -16.99
CA TRP A 237 -9.55 5.83 -17.03
C TRP A 237 -9.87 7.32 -17.10
N LYS A 238 -9.30 8.13 -16.20
CA LYS A 238 -9.44 9.58 -16.18
C LYS A 238 -8.07 10.21 -16.44
N THR A 239 -7.78 10.52 -17.71
CA THR A 239 -6.50 11.11 -18.14
C THR A 239 -6.20 12.42 -17.42
N ALA A 240 -7.22 13.23 -17.10
CA ALA A 240 -7.05 14.48 -16.35
C ALA A 240 -6.60 14.28 -14.90
N GLY A 241 -6.70 13.05 -14.37
CA GLY A 241 -6.36 12.73 -12.98
C GLY A 241 -7.30 13.36 -11.96
N ALA A 242 -6.79 13.56 -10.74
CA ALA A 242 -7.49 14.18 -9.63
C ALA A 242 -6.88 15.54 -9.27
N SER A 243 -7.72 16.48 -8.83
CA SER A 243 -7.33 17.84 -8.45
C SER A 243 -6.85 17.90 -6.99
N GLU A 244 -6.11 18.95 -6.61
CA GLU A 244 -5.76 19.20 -5.21
C GLU A 244 -7.01 19.31 -4.33
N GLY A 245 -7.02 18.60 -3.22
CA GLY A 245 -8.16 18.52 -2.29
C GLY A 245 -9.23 17.48 -2.68
N GLU A 246 -9.15 16.88 -3.87
CA GLU A 246 -10.10 15.84 -4.30
C GLU A 246 -9.89 14.56 -3.50
N PRO A 247 -10.98 13.93 -2.96
CA PRO A 247 -10.90 12.63 -2.30
C PRO A 247 -10.51 11.53 -3.28
N VAL A 248 -9.58 10.68 -2.84
CA VAL A 248 -9.09 9.54 -3.61
C VAL A 248 -8.99 8.29 -2.74
N PHE A 249 -9.06 7.13 -3.36
CA PHE A 249 -9.06 5.83 -2.70
C PHE A 249 -8.01 4.92 -3.34
N VAL A 250 -7.17 4.31 -2.51
CA VAL A 250 -6.23 3.27 -2.93
C VAL A 250 -6.86 1.91 -2.68
N ILE A 251 -6.96 1.10 -3.72
CA ILE A 251 -7.49 -0.26 -3.65
C ILE A 251 -6.33 -1.23 -3.88
N GLY A 252 -5.83 -1.86 -2.81
CA GLY A 252 -4.64 -2.66 -2.96
C GLY A 252 -4.37 -3.63 -1.83
N ASN A 253 -3.23 -4.32 -1.91
CA ASN A 253 -2.86 -5.41 -1.02
C ASN A 253 -1.62 -5.03 -0.20
N PRO A 254 -1.76 -4.22 0.86
CA PRO A 254 -0.63 -3.84 1.71
C PRO A 254 -0.02 -5.05 2.39
N GLY A 255 1.31 -5.12 2.42
CA GLY A 255 2.06 -6.29 2.88
C GLY A 255 1.96 -6.53 4.36
N SER A 256 2.62 -5.73 5.18
CA SER A 256 2.58 -5.88 6.64
C SER A 256 2.91 -4.57 7.37
N THR A 257 2.19 -4.33 8.46
CA THR A 257 2.47 -3.27 9.43
C THR A 257 2.74 -3.85 10.82
N GLY A 258 3.15 -3.03 11.75
CA GLY A 258 3.37 -3.39 13.15
C GLY A 258 2.68 -2.42 14.09
N ARG A 259 1.48 -1.96 13.74
CA ARG A 259 0.75 -0.95 14.51
C ARG A 259 0.20 -1.49 15.83
N LEU A 260 -0.03 -2.82 15.89
CA LEU A 260 -0.43 -3.50 17.12
C LEU A 260 0.77 -3.97 17.98
N LYS A 261 2.02 -3.76 17.55
CA LYS A 261 3.20 -4.02 18.39
C LYS A 261 3.15 -3.19 19.67
N THR A 262 3.59 -3.79 20.77
CA THR A 262 3.75 -3.08 22.05
C THR A 262 4.92 -2.11 22.02
N LEU A 263 4.96 -1.16 22.96
CA LEU A 263 6.09 -0.23 23.11
C LEU A 263 7.42 -0.97 23.24
N ALA A 264 7.48 -2.00 24.11
CA ALA A 264 8.70 -2.80 24.31
C ALA A 264 9.17 -3.51 23.03
N GLN A 265 8.25 -3.97 22.17
CA GLN A 265 8.60 -4.56 20.87
C GLN A 265 9.15 -3.50 19.90
N CYS A 266 8.59 -2.29 19.91
CA CYS A 266 9.10 -1.18 19.10
C CYS A 266 10.49 -0.75 19.56
N GLU A 267 10.77 -0.72 20.87
CA GLU A 267 12.09 -0.46 21.43
C GLU A 267 13.10 -1.55 21.05
N PHE A 268 12.71 -2.82 21.09
CA PHE A 268 13.58 -3.91 20.64
C PHE A 268 13.87 -3.81 19.13
N ASP A 269 12.86 -3.51 18.30
CA ASP A 269 13.06 -3.28 16.87
C ASP A 269 14.04 -2.13 16.64
N ARG A 270 13.88 -1.00 17.34
CA ARG A 270 14.72 0.19 17.23
C ARG A 270 16.18 -0.05 17.64
N ASP A 271 16.37 -0.74 18.76
CA ASP A 271 17.68 -0.79 19.42
C ASP A 271 18.49 -2.03 19.04
N GLN A 272 17.85 -3.12 18.60
CA GLN A 272 18.48 -4.40 18.33
C GLN A 272 18.26 -4.94 16.92
N LEU A 273 16.99 -5.07 16.50
CA LEU A 273 16.65 -5.79 15.27
C LEU A 273 17.01 -4.98 14.02
N LEU A 274 16.42 -3.79 13.87
CA LEU A 274 16.58 -2.99 12.65
C LEU A 274 18.03 -2.57 12.40
N PRO A 275 18.82 -2.11 13.41
CA PRO A 275 20.23 -1.79 13.17
C PRO A 275 21.01 -2.99 12.62
N SER A 276 20.77 -4.19 13.13
CA SER A 276 21.46 -5.40 12.68
C SER A 276 21.08 -5.80 11.26
N VAL A 277 19.80 -5.60 10.89
CA VAL A 277 19.31 -5.92 9.53
C VAL A 277 19.81 -4.89 8.52
N VAL A 278 19.79 -3.59 8.83
CA VAL A 278 20.34 -2.53 7.98
C VAL A 278 21.81 -2.78 7.70
N ALA A 279 22.63 -3.03 8.72
CA ALA A 279 24.05 -3.34 8.56
C ALA A 279 24.30 -4.57 7.66
N ARG A 280 23.42 -5.59 7.70
CA ARG A 280 23.50 -6.75 6.80
C ARG A 280 23.27 -6.36 5.35
N TYR A 281 22.28 -5.51 5.06
CA TYR A 281 22.02 -5.01 3.70
C TYR A 281 23.17 -4.13 3.19
N GLU A 282 23.75 -3.27 4.04
CA GLU A 282 24.93 -2.46 3.68
C GLU A 282 26.11 -3.35 3.30
N ASN A 283 26.40 -4.39 4.08
CA ASN A 283 27.43 -5.37 3.75
C ASN A 283 27.14 -6.12 2.43
N GLN A 284 25.88 -6.47 2.18
CA GLN A 284 25.47 -7.11 0.94
C GLN A 284 25.69 -6.19 -0.28
N LEU A 285 25.31 -4.92 -0.17
CA LEU A 285 25.53 -3.93 -1.22
C LEU A 285 27.02 -3.71 -1.48
N ALA A 286 27.85 -3.60 -0.43
CA ALA A 286 29.30 -3.50 -0.59
C ALA A 286 29.88 -4.73 -1.32
N GLN A 287 29.36 -5.93 -1.06
CA GLN A 287 29.77 -7.15 -1.78
C GLN A 287 29.34 -7.11 -3.25
N PHE A 288 28.14 -6.64 -3.57
CA PHE A 288 27.71 -6.48 -4.95
C PHE A 288 28.60 -5.48 -5.69
N GLU A 289 28.89 -4.32 -5.12
CA GLU A 289 29.78 -3.33 -5.74
C GLU A 289 31.18 -3.91 -6.02
N GLN A 290 31.75 -4.66 -5.08
CA GLN A 290 33.02 -5.35 -5.32
C GLN A 290 32.95 -6.37 -6.47
N GLN A 291 31.82 -7.09 -6.57
CA GLN A 291 31.63 -8.11 -7.60
C GLN A 291 31.48 -7.52 -9.00
N VAL A 292 30.89 -6.35 -9.15
CA VAL A 292 30.59 -5.71 -10.44
C VAL A 292 31.63 -4.64 -10.84
N ALA A 293 32.62 -4.38 -9.99
CA ALA A 293 33.64 -3.36 -10.25
C ALA A 293 34.35 -3.63 -11.58
N GLY A 294 34.17 -2.71 -12.55
CA GLY A 294 34.78 -2.79 -13.87
C GLY A 294 34.18 -3.84 -14.84
N ASP A 295 33.04 -4.45 -14.49
CA ASP A 295 32.36 -5.48 -15.30
C ASP A 295 30.88 -5.10 -15.52
N GLU A 296 30.60 -4.37 -16.60
CA GLU A 296 29.26 -3.90 -16.96
C GLU A 296 28.29 -5.04 -17.27
N GLU A 297 28.76 -6.13 -17.89
CA GLU A 297 27.90 -7.29 -18.16
C GLU A 297 27.45 -7.98 -16.87
N LYS A 298 28.36 -8.07 -15.91
CA LYS A 298 28.03 -8.60 -14.58
C LYS A 298 27.12 -7.66 -13.80
N ARG A 299 27.32 -6.34 -13.92
CA ARG A 299 26.42 -5.32 -13.33
C ARG A 299 25.01 -5.49 -13.86
N LYS A 300 24.83 -5.61 -15.17
CA LYS A 300 23.50 -5.86 -15.77
C LYS A 300 22.83 -7.12 -15.22
N LYS A 301 23.58 -8.21 -15.07
CA LYS A 301 23.05 -9.48 -14.53
C LYS A 301 22.63 -9.37 -13.06
N LEU A 302 23.35 -8.61 -12.25
CA LEU A 302 23.09 -8.44 -10.82
C LEU A 302 22.16 -7.26 -10.52
N LEU A 303 21.87 -6.40 -11.49
CA LEU A 303 21.07 -5.19 -11.31
C LEU A 303 19.73 -5.42 -10.58
N PRO A 304 18.91 -6.45 -10.90
CA PRO A 304 17.68 -6.70 -10.16
C PRO A 304 17.90 -7.01 -8.68
N GLN A 305 19.04 -7.63 -8.34
CA GLN A 305 19.40 -7.96 -6.95
C GLN A 305 19.91 -6.73 -6.20
N ILE A 306 20.72 -5.91 -6.86
CA ILE A 306 21.23 -4.64 -6.34
C ILE A 306 20.05 -3.72 -6.01
N LEU A 307 19.15 -3.47 -6.97
CA LEU A 307 17.98 -2.60 -6.78
C LEU A 307 17.06 -3.09 -5.64
N ARG A 308 16.89 -4.41 -5.48
CA ARG A 308 16.14 -4.97 -4.34
C ARG A 308 16.83 -4.72 -3.01
N ALA A 309 18.16 -4.86 -2.99
CA ALA A 309 18.94 -4.65 -1.76
C ALA A 309 18.97 -3.15 -1.37
N GLU A 310 19.11 -2.24 -2.31
CA GLU A 310 19.04 -0.79 -2.11
C GLU A 310 17.67 -0.38 -1.55
N ASN A 311 16.59 -0.81 -2.21
CA ASN A 311 15.22 -0.55 -1.75
C ASN A 311 14.98 -1.10 -0.34
N GLY A 312 15.41 -2.35 -0.08
CA GLY A 312 15.28 -2.99 1.24
C GLY A 312 16.05 -2.25 2.33
N ARG A 313 17.31 -1.88 2.06
CA ARG A 313 18.14 -1.09 2.97
C ARG A 313 17.45 0.24 3.31
N LYS A 314 17.01 0.99 2.29
CA LYS A 314 16.42 2.31 2.49
C LYS A 314 15.08 2.26 3.24
N ALA A 315 14.23 1.29 2.92
CA ALA A 315 12.99 1.06 3.65
C ALA A 315 13.24 0.71 5.12
N LEU A 316 14.18 -0.21 5.40
CA LEU A 316 14.52 -0.61 6.77
C LEU A 316 15.17 0.52 7.57
N GLN A 317 16.01 1.34 6.92
CA GLN A 317 16.54 2.55 7.53
C GLN A 317 15.42 3.51 7.89
N GLY A 318 14.47 3.76 6.99
CA GLY A 318 13.32 4.63 7.25
C GLY A 318 12.40 4.09 8.37
N TYR A 319 12.23 2.76 8.49
CA TYR A 319 11.53 2.15 9.64
C TYR A 319 12.27 2.42 10.94
N LEU A 320 13.60 2.30 10.94
CA LEU A 320 14.45 2.59 12.10
C LEU A 320 14.39 4.07 12.48
N ASP A 321 14.47 4.97 11.49
CA ASP A 321 14.41 6.41 11.72
C ASP A 321 13.02 6.83 12.24
N GLY A 322 11.94 6.20 11.76
CA GLY A 322 10.60 6.36 12.32
C GLY A 322 10.52 5.98 13.79
N LEU A 323 11.15 4.85 14.22
CA LEU A 323 11.20 4.48 15.63
C LEU A 323 12.17 5.33 16.47
N ARG A 324 13.05 6.08 15.85
CA ARG A 324 13.92 7.07 16.51
C ARG A 324 13.27 8.43 16.67
N ASP A 325 12.17 8.68 15.96
CA ASP A 325 11.34 9.88 16.16
C ASP A 325 10.61 9.78 17.50
N GLU A 326 10.97 10.67 18.44
CA GLU A 326 10.38 10.71 19.78
C GLU A 326 8.87 10.88 19.71
N ARG A 327 8.35 11.67 18.76
CA ARG A 327 6.91 11.89 18.56
C ARG A 327 6.18 10.58 18.22
N ILE A 328 6.74 9.75 17.33
CA ILE A 328 6.16 8.44 16.98
C ILE A 328 6.14 7.52 18.21
N MET A 329 7.22 7.49 18.98
CA MET A 329 7.29 6.67 20.20
C MET A 329 6.35 7.16 21.30
N GLU A 330 6.14 8.48 21.44
CA GLU A 330 5.15 9.05 22.38
C GLU A 330 3.72 8.67 21.97
N ILE A 331 3.35 8.76 20.69
CA ILE A 331 2.04 8.31 20.18
C ILE A 331 1.86 6.82 20.48
N LYS A 332 2.90 6.02 20.25
CA LYS A 332 2.89 4.57 20.51
C LYS A 332 2.68 4.26 22.00
N ALA A 333 3.41 4.93 22.88
CA ALA A 333 3.29 4.78 24.32
C ALA A 333 1.89 5.18 24.81
N LYS A 334 1.34 6.27 24.26
CA LYS A 334 -0.01 6.71 24.56
C LYS A 334 -1.06 5.70 24.08
N ALA A 335 -0.96 5.21 22.86
CA ALA A 335 -1.89 4.22 22.30
C ALA A 335 -1.92 2.93 23.15
N GLU A 336 -0.75 2.43 23.58
CA GLU A 336 -0.67 1.29 24.51
C GLU A 336 -1.31 1.61 25.85
N SER A 337 -1.01 2.77 26.46
CA SER A 337 -1.60 3.19 27.72
C SER A 337 -3.13 3.29 27.65
N ASP A 338 -3.66 3.84 26.56
CA ASP A 338 -5.10 3.97 26.34
C ASP A 338 -5.77 2.59 26.22
N LEU A 339 -5.17 1.66 25.44
CA LEU A 339 -5.68 0.29 25.32
C LEU A 339 -5.69 -0.45 26.66
N ARG A 340 -4.59 -0.36 27.43
CA ARG A 340 -4.52 -0.94 28.79
C ARG A 340 -5.59 -0.37 29.70
N ALA A 341 -5.86 0.93 29.60
CA ALA A 341 -6.93 1.59 30.38
C ALA A 341 -8.34 1.10 29.97
N GLU A 342 -8.59 0.90 28.66
CA GLU A 342 -9.86 0.32 28.19
C GLU A 342 -10.08 -1.11 28.70
N ILE A 343 -9.03 -1.94 28.66
CA ILE A 343 -9.05 -3.30 29.20
C ILE A 343 -9.33 -3.30 30.71
N ALA A 344 -8.71 -2.39 31.46
CA ALA A 344 -8.88 -2.29 32.91
C ALA A 344 -10.30 -1.91 33.35
N LYS A 345 -11.10 -1.27 32.50
CA LYS A 345 -12.52 -0.94 32.79
C LYS A 345 -13.41 -2.19 32.90
N LYS A 346 -13.00 -3.32 32.33
CA LYS A 346 -13.77 -4.57 32.26
C LYS A 346 -13.03 -5.68 33.02
N PRO A 347 -13.47 -6.07 34.26
CA PRO A 347 -12.73 -7.02 35.10
C PRO A 347 -12.33 -8.34 34.40
N ALA A 348 -13.23 -8.91 33.59
CA ALA A 348 -12.95 -10.13 32.85
C ALA A 348 -11.85 -9.96 31.79
N LEU A 349 -11.78 -8.80 31.13
CA LEU A 349 -10.70 -8.48 30.18
C LEU A 349 -9.38 -8.20 30.91
N GLN A 350 -9.43 -7.51 32.04
CA GLN A 350 -8.28 -7.25 32.88
C GLN A 350 -7.66 -8.56 33.40
N GLU A 351 -8.48 -9.51 33.86
CA GLU A 351 -8.02 -10.84 34.27
C GLU A 351 -7.34 -11.59 33.12
N LYS A 352 -7.95 -11.56 31.91
CA LYS A 352 -7.47 -12.29 30.73
C LYS A 352 -6.22 -11.66 30.11
N TYR A 353 -6.14 -10.33 30.06
CA TYR A 353 -5.14 -9.62 29.23
C TYR A 353 -4.23 -8.65 30.00
N GLY A 354 -4.56 -8.29 31.24
CA GLY A 354 -3.87 -7.20 31.97
C GLY A 354 -2.36 -7.35 32.11
N GLY A 355 -1.82 -8.58 32.18
CA GLY A 355 -0.40 -8.86 32.36
C GLY A 355 0.41 -9.09 31.08
N ILE A 356 -0.21 -9.07 29.88
CA ILE A 356 0.48 -9.50 28.66
C ILE A 356 1.56 -8.53 28.19
N TRP A 357 1.37 -7.22 28.37
CA TRP A 357 2.36 -6.19 27.99
C TRP A 357 3.64 -6.32 28.81
N ASP A 358 3.50 -6.50 30.14
CA ASP A 358 4.63 -6.65 31.03
C ASP A 358 5.40 -7.94 30.70
N ARG A 359 4.68 -9.03 30.39
CA ARG A 359 5.31 -10.29 29.95
C ARG A 359 6.04 -10.15 28.62
N ILE A 360 5.48 -9.40 27.65
CA ILE A 360 6.18 -9.10 26.39
C ILE A 360 7.45 -8.28 26.65
N ALA A 361 7.40 -7.30 27.56
CA ALA A 361 8.59 -6.52 27.94
C ALA A 361 9.70 -7.42 28.54
N ASP A 362 9.35 -8.35 29.44
CA ASP A 362 10.28 -9.34 29.97
C ASP A 362 10.90 -10.21 28.87
N ILE A 363 10.09 -10.63 27.90
CA ILE A 363 10.58 -11.41 26.74
C ILE A 363 11.57 -10.59 25.92
N GLN A 364 11.31 -9.30 25.62
CA GLN A 364 12.25 -8.49 24.89
C GLN A 364 13.59 -8.33 25.65
N ALA A 365 13.56 -8.12 26.96
CA ALA A 365 14.76 -8.08 27.77
C ALA A 365 15.54 -9.42 27.75
N ALA A 366 14.83 -10.55 27.84
CA ALA A 366 15.44 -11.87 27.74
C ALA A 366 16.03 -12.14 26.33
N ARG A 367 15.39 -11.67 25.26
CA ARG A 367 15.91 -11.77 23.89
C ARG A 367 17.22 -11.00 23.72
N VAL A 368 17.32 -9.79 24.29
CA VAL A 368 18.58 -9.02 24.29
C VAL A 368 19.70 -9.82 24.96
N GLN A 369 19.41 -10.49 26.07
CA GLN A 369 20.42 -11.33 26.77
C GLN A 369 20.79 -12.57 25.93
N ALA A 370 19.80 -13.27 25.36
CA ALA A 370 20.03 -14.43 24.51
C ALA A 370 20.86 -14.08 23.24
N MET A 371 20.67 -12.88 22.68
CA MET A 371 21.51 -12.37 21.58
C MET A 371 22.96 -12.19 22.00
N LYS A 372 23.23 -11.61 23.20
CA LYS A 372 24.59 -11.45 23.75
C LYS A 372 25.25 -12.79 23.95
N ASP A 373 24.51 -13.76 24.50
CA ASP A 373 24.98 -15.11 24.81
C ASP A 373 25.04 -16.02 23.55
N ARG A 374 24.55 -15.56 22.42
CA ARG A 374 24.39 -16.32 21.16
C ARG A 374 23.58 -17.60 21.34
N ASP A 375 22.61 -17.59 22.25
CA ASP A 375 21.71 -18.72 22.54
C ASP A 375 20.53 -18.74 21.53
N GLY A 376 20.73 -19.40 20.39
CA GLY A 376 19.72 -19.56 19.36
C GLY A 376 18.47 -20.35 19.83
N ALA A 377 18.65 -21.31 20.78
CA ALA A 377 17.53 -22.08 21.31
C ALA A 377 16.64 -21.23 22.22
N ALA A 378 17.24 -20.38 23.06
CA ALA A 378 16.50 -19.40 23.84
C ALA A 378 15.75 -18.42 22.94
N MET A 379 16.41 -17.89 21.89
CA MET A 379 15.76 -16.99 20.91
C MET A 379 14.52 -17.62 20.28
N GLN A 380 14.57 -18.89 19.87
CA GLN A 380 13.42 -19.57 19.26
C GLN A 380 12.26 -19.76 20.26
N ARG A 381 12.55 -20.17 21.50
CA ARG A 381 11.53 -20.32 22.55
C ARG A 381 10.85 -18.99 22.89
N LEU A 382 11.64 -17.93 23.06
CA LEU A 382 11.13 -16.58 23.37
C LEU A 382 10.28 -16.04 22.23
N GLN A 383 10.69 -16.28 20.96
CA GLN A 383 9.89 -15.88 19.79
C GLN A 383 8.56 -16.64 19.72
N ALA A 384 8.53 -17.94 20.03
CA ALA A 384 7.29 -18.71 20.06
C ALA A 384 6.33 -18.17 21.14
N GLU A 385 6.83 -17.91 22.35
CA GLU A 385 6.03 -17.32 23.42
C GLU A 385 5.51 -15.92 23.06
N GLU A 386 6.37 -15.08 22.44
CA GLU A 386 5.96 -13.76 21.96
C GLU A 386 4.82 -13.85 20.93
N ASN A 387 4.90 -14.81 20.00
CA ASN A 387 3.85 -15.00 18.99
C ASN A 387 2.49 -15.34 19.63
N ASP A 388 2.47 -16.20 20.66
CA ASP A 388 1.25 -16.52 21.40
C ASP A 388 0.68 -15.29 22.16
N LEU A 389 1.55 -14.42 22.67
CA LEU A 389 1.14 -13.19 23.34
C LEU A 389 0.68 -12.13 22.34
N ASN A 390 1.24 -12.08 21.13
CA ASN A 390 0.79 -11.18 20.07
C ASN A 390 -0.67 -11.47 19.68
N VAL A 391 -1.07 -12.76 19.63
CA VAL A 391 -2.47 -13.14 19.44
C VAL A 391 -3.36 -12.54 20.54
N LYS A 392 -2.91 -12.61 21.80
CA LYS A 392 -3.66 -12.04 22.94
C LYS A 392 -3.72 -10.50 22.89
N ILE A 393 -2.66 -9.81 22.42
CA ILE A 393 -2.71 -8.35 22.16
C ILE A 393 -3.78 -8.04 21.12
N GLY A 394 -3.81 -8.79 20.00
CA GLY A 394 -4.82 -8.63 18.96
C GLY A 394 -6.24 -8.87 19.48
N GLU A 395 -6.45 -9.96 20.26
CA GLU A 395 -7.72 -10.23 20.92
C GLU A 395 -8.13 -9.10 21.88
N ALA A 396 -7.20 -8.58 22.67
CA ALA A 396 -7.45 -7.47 23.60
C ALA A 396 -7.84 -6.20 22.84
N CYS A 397 -7.12 -5.88 21.76
CA CYS A 397 -7.40 -4.75 20.89
C CYS A 397 -8.80 -4.87 20.25
N PHE A 398 -9.11 -6.05 19.70
CA PHE A 398 -10.42 -6.33 19.12
C PHE A 398 -11.55 -6.30 20.17
N ALA A 399 -11.33 -6.82 21.37
CA ALA A 399 -12.30 -6.76 22.47
C ALA A 399 -12.56 -5.33 23.00
N ALA A 400 -11.57 -4.43 22.85
CA ALA A 400 -11.69 -3.02 23.23
C ALA A 400 -12.42 -2.21 22.16
N TYR A 401 -12.04 -2.37 20.88
CA TYR A 401 -12.41 -1.46 19.78
C TYR A 401 -13.22 -2.12 18.65
N GLY A 402 -13.28 -3.45 18.62
CA GLY A 402 -14.02 -4.16 17.55
C GLY A 402 -13.46 -3.86 16.15
N THR A 403 -14.39 -3.66 15.21
CA THR A 403 -14.10 -3.33 13.81
C THR A 403 -14.06 -1.82 13.53
N GLU A 404 -14.11 -0.98 14.55
CA GLU A 404 -14.01 0.49 14.43
C GLU A 404 -12.58 0.97 14.14
N ILE A 405 -11.62 0.06 14.15
CA ILE A 405 -10.23 0.29 13.80
C ILE A 405 -9.80 -0.65 12.67
N PRO A 406 -8.89 -0.24 11.77
CA PRO A 406 -8.35 -1.15 10.76
C PRO A 406 -7.39 -2.16 11.39
N PRO A 407 -7.36 -3.42 10.92
CA PRO A 407 -6.32 -4.37 11.32
C PRO A 407 -4.97 -4.05 10.67
N ASP A 408 -3.88 -4.57 11.22
CA ASP A 408 -2.58 -4.56 10.55
C ASP A 408 -2.67 -5.13 9.12
N ALA A 409 -1.80 -4.65 8.23
CA ALA A 409 -1.71 -5.13 6.86
C ALA A 409 -1.24 -6.60 6.83
N THR A 410 -1.81 -7.40 5.92
CA THR A 410 -1.62 -8.87 5.84
C THR A 410 -1.52 -9.40 4.42
N MET A 411 -1.09 -8.59 3.45
CA MET A 411 -1.09 -8.91 2.01
C MET A 411 -2.49 -9.32 1.51
N SER A 412 -3.53 -8.75 2.10
CA SER A 412 -4.93 -8.91 1.70
C SER A 412 -5.52 -7.58 1.26
N LEU A 413 -6.57 -7.66 0.46
CA LEU A 413 -7.16 -6.49 -0.18
C LEU A 413 -7.72 -5.49 0.85
N ARG A 414 -7.40 -4.22 0.65
CA ARG A 414 -7.81 -3.10 1.49
C ARG A 414 -8.27 -1.92 0.66
N ILE A 415 -9.09 -1.09 1.28
CA ILE A 415 -9.43 0.26 0.82
C ILE A 415 -8.78 1.26 1.78
N SER A 416 -8.06 2.24 1.24
CA SER A 416 -7.47 3.35 2.00
C SER A 416 -7.86 4.67 1.37
N ASP A 417 -8.45 5.55 2.16
CA ASP A 417 -8.90 6.87 1.74
C ASP A 417 -7.86 7.96 1.99
N GLY A 418 -7.98 9.05 1.26
CA GLY A 418 -7.15 10.24 1.42
C GLY A 418 -7.59 11.36 0.49
N VAL A 419 -6.78 12.42 0.43
CA VAL A 419 -6.97 13.55 -0.48
C VAL A 419 -5.67 13.86 -1.20
N VAL A 420 -5.76 14.33 -2.45
CA VAL A 420 -4.60 14.87 -3.18
C VAL A 420 -4.11 16.14 -2.49
N LYS A 421 -2.88 16.13 -1.95
CA LYS A 421 -2.41 17.24 -1.13
C LYS A 421 -0.88 17.26 -1.04
N GLY A 422 -0.28 18.42 -1.32
CA GLY A 422 1.12 18.70 -0.97
C GLY A 422 1.34 18.70 0.55
N TYR A 423 2.58 18.93 0.99
CA TYR A 423 2.93 18.92 2.43
C TYR A 423 4.06 19.91 2.73
N ASP A 424 4.24 20.24 4.00
CA ASP A 424 5.34 21.11 4.44
C ASP A 424 6.67 20.37 4.30
N TYR A 425 7.62 20.99 3.62
CA TYR A 425 8.87 20.37 3.21
C TYR A 425 10.02 21.39 3.28
N ASN A 426 11.03 21.10 4.10
CA ASN A 426 12.26 21.92 4.20
C ASN A 426 12.02 23.43 4.33
N GLY A 427 11.05 23.84 5.17
CA GLY A 427 10.70 25.25 5.39
C GLY A 427 9.92 25.92 4.26
N THR A 428 9.46 25.12 3.28
CA THR A 428 8.57 25.51 2.18
C THR A 428 7.48 24.43 2.02
N ARG A 429 6.88 24.33 0.84
CA ARG A 429 5.84 23.37 0.55
C ARG A 429 6.19 22.53 -0.67
N ALA A 430 6.15 21.19 -0.54
CA ALA A 430 6.18 20.30 -1.67
C ALA A 430 4.85 20.41 -2.43
N PRO A 431 4.85 20.54 -3.78
CA PRO A 431 3.64 20.62 -4.57
C PRO A 431 2.88 19.28 -4.53
N HIS A 432 1.56 19.31 -4.79
CA HIS A 432 0.78 18.07 -4.91
C HIS A 432 1.07 17.30 -6.19
N ILE A 433 1.59 17.96 -7.24
CA ILE A 433 2.01 17.35 -8.51
C ILE A 433 3.41 17.79 -8.91
N THR A 434 4.10 16.94 -9.68
CA THR A 434 5.25 17.30 -10.54
C THR A 434 4.79 17.32 -12.00
N THR A 435 5.57 17.89 -12.87
CA THR A 435 5.27 17.96 -14.31
C THR A 435 6.45 17.43 -15.13
N LEU A 436 6.19 17.08 -16.36
CA LEU A 436 7.22 16.62 -17.30
C LEU A 436 8.37 17.61 -17.46
N TYR A 437 8.12 18.92 -17.30
CA TYR A 437 9.16 19.94 -17.27
C TYR A 437 10.25 19.62 -16.24
N GLY A 438 9.86 19.15 -15.05
CA GLY A 438 10.81 18.82 -13.99
C GLY A 438 11.69 17.61 -14.30
N LEU A 439 11.25 16.65 -15.11
CA LEU A 439 12.08 15.53 -15.59
C LEU A 439 13.29 16.06 -16.36
N PHE A 440 13.05 16.92 -17.38
CA PHE A 440 14.10 17.51 -18.18
C PHE A 440 14.98 18.47 -17.37
N ALA A 441 14.39 19.28 -16.48
CA ALA A 441 15.14 20.15 -15.58
C ALA A 441 16.13 19.35 -14.72
N ARG A 442 15.70 18.26 -14.10
CA ARG A 442 16.56 17.37 -13.30
C ARG A 442 17.66 16.74 -14.14
N HIS A 443 17.32 16.25 -15.35
CA HIS A 443 18.31 15.72 -16.27
C HIS A 443 19.43 16.74 -16.56
N HIS A 444 19.08 17.97 -16.91
CA HIS A 444 20.05 19.01 -17.20
C HIS A 444 20.84 19.48 -15.96
N GLU A 445 20.18 19.59 -14.80
CA GLU A 445 20.80 19.97 -13.53
C GLU A 445 21.94 19.02 -13.14
N PHE A 446 21.77 17.73 -13.40
CA PHE A 446 22.76 16.68 -13.11
C PHE A 446 23.63 16.31 -14.33
N GLY A 447 23.67 17.15 -15.37
CA GLY A 447 24.53 16.98 -16.54
C GLY A 447 24.16 15.77 -17.41
N GLY A 448 22.96 15.20 -17.24
CA GLY A 448 22.52 13.99 -17.95
C GLY A 448 23.22 12.71 -17.53
N GLU A 449 23.89 12.72 -16.36
CA GLU A 449 24.60 11.55 -15.83
C GLU A 449 23.64 10.64 -15.04
N HIS A 450 23.94 9.33 -15.08
CA HIS A 450 23.21 8.34 -14.27
C HIS A 450 23.28 8.68 -12.77
N PRO A 451 22.17 8.61 -12.01
CA PRO A 451 20.86 8.04 -12.37
C PRO A 451 19.82 9.08 -12.91
N PHE A 452 20.26 10.27 -13.31
CA PHE A 452 19.40 11.35 -13.84
C PHE A 452 19.48 11.48 -15.38
N ASP A 453 20.07 10.51 -16.05
CA ASP A 453 19.98 10.36 -17.50
C ASP A 453 18.57 9.96 -17.92
N ILE A 454 18.12 10.41 -19.10
CA ILE A 454 16.86 9.98 -19.71
C ILE A 454 17.13 9.31 -21.06
N PRO A 455 16.31 8.31 -21.45
CA PRO A 455 16.49 7.63 -22.74
C PRO A 455 16.45 8.60 -23.92
N GLN A 456 17.26 8.35 -24.95
CA GLN A 456 17.37 9.20 -26.13
C GLN A 456 16.02 9.48 -26.80
N ALA A 457 15.09 8.50 -26.78
CA ALA A 457 13.74 8.67 -27.32
C ALA A 457 12.97 9.84 -26.71
N TRP A 458 13.22 10.19 -25.44
CA TRP A 458 12.62 11.36 -24.77
C TRP A 458 13.27 12.66 -25.24
N LEU A 459 14.60 12.69 -25.35
CA LEU A 459 15.36 13.86 -25.82
C LEU A 459 14.98 14.21 -27.26
N ASP A 460 14.86 13.21 -28.13
CA ASP A 460 14.46 13.40 -29.54
C ASP A 460 13.06 13.99 -29.69
N LYS A 461 12.19 13.72 -28.71
CA LYS A 461 10.77 14.12 -28.70
C LYS A 461 10.46 15.33 -27.81
N GLU A 462 11.43 15.91 -27.11
CA GLU A 462 11.20 16.99 -26.14
C GLU A 462 10.31 18.12 -26.69
N LYS A 463 10.53 18.52 -27.95
CA LYS A 463 9.77 19.60 -28.60
C LYS A 463 8.32 19.22 -29.00
N GLU A 464 8.01 17.93 -29.03
CA GLU A 464 6.69 17.39 -29.36
C GLU A 464 5.85 17.10 -28.11
N LEU A 465 6.49 17.11 -26.93
CA LEU A 465 5.88 16.82 -25.63
C LEU A 465 5.24 18.06 -25.02
N ASP A 466 4.11 17.90 -24.35
CA ASP A 466 3.57 18.92 -23.46
C ASP A 466 4.28 18.86 -22.11
N LEU A 467 5.26 19.75 -21.89
CA LEU A 467 6.05 19.78 -20.67
C LEU A 467 5.23 20.12 -19.41
N SER A 468 4.01 20.64 -19.56
CA SER A 468 3.08 20.88 -18.45
C SER A 468 2.33 19.63 -18.01
N THR A 469 2.45 18.51 -18.74
CA THR A 469 1.80 17.23 -18.40
C THR A 469 2.15 16.80 -16.96
N PRO A 470 1.14 16.58 -16.08
CA PRO A 470 1.35 16.05 -14.74
C PRO A 470 2.08 14.72 -14.78
N PHE A 471 3.14 14.58 -13.95
CA PHE A 471 4.02 13.41 -13.97
C PHE A 471 3.80 12.47 -12.78
N ASN A 472 4.14 12.92 -11.58
CA ASN A 472 3.80 12.23 -10.34
C ASN A 472 2.98 13.16 -9.45
N PHE A 473 2.17 12.57 -8.57
CA PHE A 473 1.40 13.33 -7.59
C PHE A 473 1.33 12.61 -6.25
N VAL A 474 0.92 13.35 -5.23
CA VAL A 474 0.88 12.83 -3.86
C VAL A 474 -0.49 12.99 -3.22
N ALA A 475 -0.82 12.02 -2.37
CA ALA A 475 -2.06 11.99 -1.59
C ALA A 475 -1.80 11.52 -0.15
N THR A 476 -2.77 11.75 0.73
CA THR A 476 -2.69 11.40 2.17
C THR A 476 -3.15 9.97 2.47
N CYS A 477 -3.32 9.11 1.47
CA CYS A 477 -3.73 7.72 1.67
C CYS A 477 -2.70 6.94 2.49
N ASP A 478 -3.17 6.00 3.25
CA ASP A 478 -2.34 5.08 4.02
C ASP A 478 -1.91 3.90 3.15
N ILE A 479 -0.61 3.73 2.94
CA ILE A 479 -0.03 2.62 2.20
C ILE A 479 1.20 2.04 2.91
N ILE A 480 1.57 0.85 2.50
CA ILE A 480 2.86 0.20 2.83
C ILE A 480 3.30 -0.67 1.65
N GLY A 481 4.53 -1.21 1.67
CA GLY A 481 5.00 -2.16 0.67
C GLY A 481 3.99 -3.28 0.40
N GLY A 482 3.74 -3.60 -0.88
CA GLY A 482 2.65 -4.44 -1.36
C GLY A 482 1.54 -3.63 -2.08
N ASN A 483 1.37 -2.34 -1.73
CA ASN A 483 0.50 -1.43 -2.49
C ASN A 483 1.10 -1.01 -3.85
N SER A 484 2.35 -1.31 -4.13
CA SER A 484 2.92 -1.13 -5.48
C SER A 484 2.01 -1.78 -6.53
N GLY A 485 1.59 -1.01 -7.54
CA GLY A 485 0.63 -1.43 -8.56
C GLY A 485 -0.85 -1.21 -8.21
N SER A 486 -1.15 -0.70 -7.02
CA SER A 486 -2.53 -0.35 -6.65
C SER A 486 -3.04 0.80 -7.50
N PRO A 487 -4.28 0.71 -8.03
CA PRO A 487 -4.94 1.87 -8.60
C PRO A 487 -5.25 2.88 -7.49
N MET A 488 -5.07 4.16 -7.78
CA MET A 488 -5.70 5.25 -7.07
C MET A 488 -6.91 5.69 -7.88
N ILE A 489 -8.09 5.65 -7.27
CA ILE A 489 -9.37 5.95 -7.94
C ILE A 489 -10.06 7.15 -7.29
N ASP A 490 -10.90 7.85 -8.06
CA ASP A 490 -11.81 8.86 -7.54
C ASP A 490 -13.14 8.25 -7.06
N LYS A 491 -14.09 9.08 -6.64
CA LYS A 491 -15.43 8.66 -6.17
C LYS A 491 -16.24 7.93 -7.26
N ASP A 492 -15.96 8.22 -8.52
CA ASP A 492 -16.65 7.61 -9.66
C ASP A 492 -15.95 6.34 -10.16
N GLN A 493 -14.92 5.87 -9.42
CA GLN A 493 -14.10 4.70 -9.74
C GLN A 493 -13.25 4.85 -11.00
N ASN A 494 -12.92 6.08 -11.39
CA ASN A 494 -11.94 6.29 -12.44
C ASN A 494 -10.53 6.20 -11.86
N VAL A 495 -9.63 5.51 -12.56
CA VAL A 495 -8.20 5.56 -12.27
C VAL A 495 -7.68 6.97 -12.49
N VAL A 496 -7.14 7.59 -11.45
CA VAL A 496 -6.49 8.90 -11.49
C VAL A 496 -4.97 8.79 -11.32
N GLY A 497 -4.48 7.65 -10.87
CA GLY A 497 -3.06 7.37 -10.68
C GLY A 497 -2.75 5.92 -10.37
N LEU A 498 -1.46 5.61 -10.39
CA LEU A 498 -0.90 4.30 -10.08
C LEU A 498 0.12 4.44 -8.95
N ILE A 499 -0.17 3.83 -7.80
CA ILE A 499 0.73 3.82 -6.64
C ILE A 499 2.03 3.09 -6.98
N PHE A 500 3.18 3.71 -6.73
CA PHE A 500 4.46 3.03 -6.89
C PHE A 500 5.42 3.26 -5.71
N ASP A 501 5.23 4.34 -4.92
CA ASP A 501 6.14 4.71 -3.85
C ASP A 501 5.41 5.53 -2.77
N GLY A 502 6.13 5.97 -1.76
CA GLY A 502 5.77 6.99 -0.80
C GLY A 502 6.95 7.92 -0.55
N ASN A 503 6.73 9.05 0.11
CA ASN A 503 7.84 9.88 0.58
C ASN A 503 8.55 9.21 1.79
N ILE A 504 9.72 9.74 2.18
CA ILE A 504 10.54 9.11 3.23
C ILE A 504 9.80 9.07 4.58
N GLU A 505 9.00 10.08 4.86
CA GLU A 505 8.20 10.21 6.09
C GLU A 505 7.14 9.11 6.21
N MET A 506 6.66 8.57 5.07
CA MET A 506 5.70 7.47 5.05
C MET A 506 6.25 6.18 5.67
N LEU A 507 7.57 5.99 5.69
CA LEU A 507 8.16 4.76 6.23
C LEU A 507 7.87 4.58 7.73
N GLY A 508 7.72 5.66 8.49
CA GLY A 508 7.28 5.63 9.89
C GLY A 508 5.87 5.04 10.07
N ASN A 509 5.01 5.10 9.04
CA ASN A 509 3.64 4.58 9.06
C ASN A 509 3.56 3.05 9.25
N ARG A 510 4.68 2.35 9.16
CA ARG A 510 4.76 0.95 9.56
C ARG A 510 4.28 0.74 11.00
N TYR A 511 4.57 1.69 11.88
CA TYR A 511 4.29 1.59 13.32
C TYR A 511 3.19 2.52 13.81
N VAL A 512 3.11 3.72 13.23
CA VAL A 512 2.13 4.76 13.55
C VAL A 512 1.78 5.50 12.27
N PHE A 513 0.51 5.52 11.90
CA PHE A 513 0.07 6.31 10.76
C PHE A 513 0.03 7.81 11.10
N ASP A 514 0.60 8.61 10.21
CA ASP A 514 0.61 10.07 10.31
C ASP A 514 0.41 10.68 8.92
N ASP A 515 -0.67 11.41 8.72
CA ASP A 515 -1.02 12.06 7.45
C ASP A 515 -0.62 13.55 7.37
N GLU A 516 0.12 14.06 8.36
CA GLU A 516 0.58 15.46 8.33
C GLU A 516 1.65 15.66 7.23
N VAL A 517 2.67 14.80 7.21
CA VAL A 517 3.79 14.87 6.25
C VAL A 517 3.94 13.64 5.38
N SER A 518 3.40 12.50 5.79
CA SER A 518 3.44 11.25 5.05
C SER A 518 2.56 11.32 3.80
N ARG A 519 3.09 10.90 2.65
CA ARG A 519 2.36 10.91 1.36
C ARG A 519 2.61 9.64 0.57
N THR A 520 1.54 9.16 -0.07
CA THR A 520 1.66 8.22 -1.20
C THR A 520 2.21 8.95 -2.40
N VAL A 521 3.00 8.29 -3.24
CA VAL A 521 3.48 8.81 -4.52
C VAL A 521 2.93 7.94 -5.65
N SER A 522 2.29 8.59 -6.62
CA SER A 522 1.62 7.93 -7.74
C SER A 522 2.11 8.43 -9.09
N VAL A 523 2.19 7.53 -10.08
CA VAL A 523 2.30 7.92 -11.49
C VAL A 523 0.95 8.51 -11.92
N HIS A 524 0.96 9.72 -12.47
CA HIS A 524 -0.27 10.37 -12.94
C HIS A 524 -0.75 9.75 -14.24
N THR A 525 -2.06 9.60 -14.41
CA THR A 525 -2.66 9.01 -15.63
C THR A 525 -2.30 9.76 -16.90
N ALA A 526 -2.13 11.09 -16.83
CA ALA A 526 -1.77 11.91 -17.98
C ALA A 526 -0.40 11.53 -18.59
N ILE A 527 0.64 11.37 -17.75
CA ILE A 527 1.98 11.02 -18.27
C ILE A 527 2.02 9.61 -18.86
N ILE A 528 1.20 8.69 -18.34
CA ILE A 528 1.09 7.35 -18.92
C ILE A 528 0.56 7.47 -20.35
N VAL A 529 -0.55 8.18 -20.56
CA VAL A 529 -1.14 8.36 -21.89
C VAL A 529 -0.21 9.15 -22.83
N GLU A 530 0.41 10.23 -22.35
CA GLU A 530 1.36 11.04 -23.13
C GLU A 530 2.54 10.19 -23.59
N SER A 531 3.13 9.40 -22.68
CA SER A 531 4.26 8.54 -22.99
C SER A 531 3.89 7.42 -23.97
N LEU A 532 2.72 6.77 -23.80
CA LEU A 532 2.24 5.75 -24.72
C LEU A 532 2.10 6.31 -26.14
N ARG A 533 1.52 7.50 -26.28
CA ARG A 533 1.27 8.12 -27.60
C ARG A 533 2.53 8.65 -28.27
N LYS A 534 3.38 9.36 -27.49
CA LYS A 534 4.49 10.15 -28.06
C LYS A 534 5.82 9.40 -28.05
N ILE A 535 6.09 8.59 -27.02
CA ILE A 535 7.38 7.91 -26.83
C ILE A 535 7.34 6.47 -27.34
N TYR A 536 6.31 5.71 -26.94
CA TYR A 536 6.27 4.26 -27.20
C TYR A 536 5.49 3.86 -28.46
N GLY A 537 4.88 4.82 -29.18
CA GLY A 537 4.07 4.52 -30.37
C GLY A 537 2.86 3.63 -30.07
N ALA A 538 2.42 3.60 -28.81
CA ALA A 538 1.37 2.73 -28.28
C ALA A 538 0.00 3.44 -28.26
N GLY A 539 -0.34 4.20 -29.33
CA GLY A 539 -1.60 4.95 -29.41
C GLY A 539 -2.83 4.07 -29.25
N ALA A 540 -2.82 2.86 -29.83
CA ALA A 540 -3.95 1.92 -29.69
C ALA A 540 -4.17 1.47 -28.23
N LEU A 541 -3.09 1.29 -27.44
CA LEU A 541 -3.21 0.98 -26.02
C LEU A 541 -3.77 2.18 -25.21
N ALA A 542 -3.35 3.40 -25.58
CA ALA A 542 -3.90 4.61 -24.99
C ALA A 542 -5.40 4.78 -25.33
N ASP A 543 -5.81 4.43 -26.56
CA ASP A 543 -7.23 4.45 -26.96
C ASP A 543 -8.05 3.37 -26.23
N GLU A 544 -7.48 2.18 -25.98
CA GLU A 544 -8.12 1.15 -25.16
C GLU A 544 -8.36 1.63 -23.72
N LEU A 545 -7.39 2.32 -23.10
CA LEU A 545 -7.52 2.90 -21.76
C LEU A 545 -8.62 3.97 -21.72
N GLU A 546 -8.59 4.91 -22.67
CA GLU A 546 -9.55 6.03 -22.75
C GLU A 546 -10.90 5.62 -23.36
N ARG A 547 -11.05 4.35 -23.78
CA ARG A 547 -12.26 3.80 -24.43
C ARG A 547 -12.72 4.62 -25.64
N LYS A 548 -11.77 5.02 -26.51
CA LYS A 548 -11.98 5.79 -27.74
C LYS A 548 -12.13 4.90 -28.96
#